data_a7730ee592c02243369dff0ea049b93b
#
_entry.id   a7730ee592c02243369dff0ea049b93b
#
_cell.length_a   1.000
_cell.length_b   1.000
_cell.length_c   1.000
_cell.angle_alpha   90.00
_cell.angle_beta   90.00
_cell.angle_gamma   90.00
#
_symmetry.space_group_name_H-M   'P 1'
#
loop_
_entity.id
_entity.type
_entity.pdbx_description
1 polymer ?
#
loop_
_entity_poly.entity_id
_entity_poly.type
_entity_poly.pdbx_seq_one_letter_code
_entity_poly.pdbx_strand_id
1 'polypeptide(L)'
;MNKDNVVELSVRENHSDTVTELLKTGAQQLLQQAVEAELNTFMEQFENRCLDNGCAAVVRSGYFPELDLQTGIGPVNIKVPKVRSRDGEPETFRPALVPPYVRNTKSLEAALPWLHLNTASRQALQGLFISRYNAAHDVQTRAVRP
;
A
#
# COMPACT_ATOMS: atom_id res chain seq x y z
N MET A 1 12.21 48.72 -11.58
CA MET A 1 11.81 47.88 -10.41
C MET A 1 11.05 46.69 -10.94
N ASN A 2 11.75 45.62 -11.19
CA ASN A 2 11.13 44.36 -11.63
C ASN A 2 10.48 43.69 -10.43
N LYS A 3 9.15 43.61 -10.44
CA LYS A 3 8.42 42.72 -9.54
C LYS A 3 8.61 41.30 -10.07
N ASP A 4 9.45 40.55 -9.41
CA ASP A 4 9.62 39.12 -9.65
C ASP A 4 8.28 38.45 -9.55
N ASN A 5 7.84 37.91 -10.67
CA ASN A 5 6.60 37.16 -10.78
C ASN A 5 6.85 35.76 -10.18
N VAL A 6 6.87 35.70 -8.85
CA VAL A 6 6.89 34.40 -8.12
C VAL A 6 5.53 33.75 -8.33
N VAL A 7 5.43 32.95 -9.36
CA VAL A 7 4.29 32.08 -9.56
C VAL A 7 4.36 31.02 -8.46
N GLU A 8 3.49 31.14 -7.48
CA GLU A 8 3.37 30.15 -6.39
C GLU A 8 3.12 28.76 -6.99
N LEU A 9 4.08 27.87 -6.83
CA LEU A 9 4.00 26.45 -7.20
C LEU A 9 2.96 25.66 -6.36
N SER A 10 2.41 26.29 -5.33
CA SER A 10 1.39 25.71 -4.44
C SER A 10 0.12 25.23 -5.16
N VAL A 11 -0.23 25.84 -6.31
CA VAL A 11 -1.39 25.45 -7.11
C VAL A 11 -1.20 24.10 -7.83
N ARG A 12 0.05 23.71 -8.11
CA ARG A 12 0.35 22.41 -8.76
C ARG A 12 0.32 21.23 -7.80
N GLU A 13 0.70 21.42 -6.56
CA GLU A 13 0.67 20.37 -5.53
C GLU A 13 -0.77 19.94 -5.22
N ASN A 14 -1.70 20.88 -5.12
CA ASN A 14 -3.11 20.59 -4.82
C ASN A 14 -3.83 19.76 -5.90
N HIS A 15 -3.45 19.89 -7.18
CA HIS A 15 -4.07 19.09 -8.24
C HIS A 15 -3.55 17.65 -8.29
N SER A 16 -2.27 17.43 -8.04
CA SER A 16 -1.70 16.08 -8.00
C SER A 16 -2.26 15.29 -6.79
N ASP A 17 -2.45 15.94 -5.65
CA ASP A 17 -3.04 15.34 -4.46
C ASP A 17 -4.50 14.94 -4.70
N THR A 18 -5.28 15.80 -5.34
CA THR A 18 -6.69 15.52 -5.66
C THR A 18 -6.85 14.34 -6.61
N VAL A 19 -6.00 14.23 -7.65
CA VAL A 19 -6.02 13.09 -8.58
C VAL A 19 -5.60 11.81 -7.88
N THR A 20 -4.57 11.85 -7.04
CA THR A 20 -4.10 10.71 -6.28
C THR A 20 -5.17 10.21 -5.30
N GLU A 21 -5.86 11.10 -4.61
CA GLU A 21 -6.98 10.76 -3.71
C GLU A 21 -8.16 10.16 -4.48
N LEU A 22 -8.48 10.67 -5.66
CA LEU A 22 -9.51 10.11 -6.53
C LEU A 22 -9.16 8.70 -7.00
N LEU A 23 -7.91 8.50 -7.44
CA LEU A 23 -7.41 7.17 -7.85
C LEU A 23 -7.43 6.18 -6.69
N LYS A 24 -7.04 6.61 -5.50
CA LYS A 24 -7.05 5.80 -4.29
C LYS A 24 -8.48 5.37 -3.92
N THR A 25 -9.41 6.32 -3.91
CA THR A 25 -10.82 6.06 -3.64
C THR A 25 -11.44 5.12 -4.68
N GLY A 26 -11.16 5.34 -5.97
CA GLY A 26 -11.62 4.48 -7.06
C GLY A 26 -11.03 3.07 -6.96
N ALA A 27 -9.74 2.95 -6.66
CA ALA A 27 -9.09 1.66 -6.45
C ALA A 27 -9.69 0.90 -5.26
N GLN A 28 -9.97 1.58 -4.15
CA GLN A 28 -10.62 0.99 -2.99
C GLN A 28 -12.00 0.45 -3.32
N GLN A 29 -12.83 1.22 -4.03
CA GLN A 29 -14.17 0.80 -4.44
C GLN A 29 -14.13 -0.40 -5.38
N LEU A 30 -13.26 -0.37 -6.39
CA LEU A 30 -13.11 -1.48 -7.35
C LEU A 30 -12.64 -2.76 -6.67
N LEU A 31 -11.66 -2.68 -5.77
CA LEU A 31 -11.17 -3.83 -5.02
C LEU A 31 -12.24 -4.39 -4.09
N GLN A 32 -13.01 -3.53 -3.42
CA GLN A 32 -14.12 -3.96 -2.57
C GLN A 32 -15.21 -4.68 -3.38
N GLN A 33 -15.58 -4.15 -4.54
CA GLN A 33 -16.56 -4.78 -5.45
C GLN A 33 -16.05 -6.13 -5.96
N ALA A 34 -14.77 -6.23 -6.31
CA ALA A 34 -14.19 -7.48 -6.79
C ALA A 34 -14.17 -8.57 -5.69
N VAL A 35 -13.83 -8.20 -4.45
CA VAL A 35 -13.87 -9.13 -3.31
C VAL A 35 -15.29 -9.59 -3.01
N GLU A 36 -16.29 -8.70 -3.10
CA GLU A 36 -17.71 -9.06 -2.94
C GLU A 36 -18.19 -9.98 -4.10
N ALA A 37 -17.74 -9.78 -5.33
CA ALA A 37 -18.05 -10.65 -6.45
C ALA A 37 -17.45 -12.05 -6.25
N GLU A 38 -16.19 -12.15 -5.80
CA GLU A 38 -15.57 -13.43 -5.43
C GLU A 38 -16.34 -14.14 -4.29
N LEU A 39 -16.82 -13.38 -3.31
CA LEU A 39 -17.63 -13.94 -2.23
C LEU A 39 -18.94 -14.53 -2.77
N ASN A 40 -19.64 -13.81 -3.67
CA ASN A 40 -20.88 -14.30 -4.26
C ASN A 40 -20.65 -15.62 -5.00
N THR A 41 -19.62 -15.68 -5.84
CA THR A 41 -19.24 -16.93 -6.54
C THR A 41 -18.88 -18.06 -5.56
N PHE A 42 -18.22 -17.74 -4.46
CA PHE A 42 -17.93 -18.70 -3.41
C PHE A 42 -19.21 -19.19 -2.74
N MET A 43 -20.15 -18.30 -2.41
CA MET A 43 -21.43 -18.66 -1.77
C MET A 43 -22.33 -19.50 -2.68
N GLU A 44 -22.33 -19.27 -4.00
CA GLU A 44 -23.06 -20.06 -4.98
C GLU A 44 -22.68 -21.56 -4.94
N GLN A 45 -21.44 -21.89 -4.61
CA GLN A 45 -20.98 -23.28 -4.49
C GLN A 45 -21.68 -24.02 -3.33
N PHE A 46 -22.19 -23.30 -2.34
CA PHE A 46 -22.84 -23.84 -1.16
C PHE A 46 -24.35 -23.59 -1.13
N GLU A 47 -24.94 -23.08 -2.22
CA GLU A 47 -26.36 -22.76 -2.27
C GLU A 47 -27.26 -23.99 -2.02
N ASN A 48 -26.83 -25.16 -2.51
CA ASN A 48 -27.54 -26.43 -2.33
C ASN A 48 -27.30 -27.12 -0.98
N ARG A 49 -26.41 -26.55 -0.15
CA ARG A 49 -26.02 -27.11 1.14
C ARG A 49 -26.88 -26.50 2.24
N CYS A 50 -27.97 -27.19 2.55
CA CYS A 50 -28.90 -26.78 3.61
C CYS A 50 -28.78 -27.69 4.82
N LEU A 51 -29.04 -27.14 6.00
CA LEU A 51 -29.22 -27.89 7.25
C LEU A 51 -30.57 -28.59 7.24
N ASP A 52 -30.77 -29.57 8.13
CA ASP A 52 -32.03 -30.32 8.30
C ASP A 52 -33.25 -29.42 8.56
N ASN A 53 -33.03 -28.24 9.09
CA ASN A 53 -34.03 -27.19 9.31
C ASN A 53 -34.29 -26.28 8.09
N GLY A 54 -33.74 -26.59 6.92
CA GLY A 54 -33.91 -25.82 5.68
C GLY A 54 -33.12 -24.51 5.61
N CYS A 55 -32.26 -24.18 6.59
CA CYS A 55 -31.41 -22.99 6.57
C CYS A 55 -30.11 -23.27 5.81
N ALA A 56 -29.57 -22.22 5.16
CA ALA A 56 -28.27 -22.31 4.50
C ALA A 56 -27.15 -22.72 5.49
N ALA A 57 -26.37 -23.72 5.10
CA ALA A 57 -25.28 -24.25 5.91
C ALA A 57 -24.12 -23.26 6.02
N VAL A 58 -23.86 -22.47 4.97
CA VAL A 58 -22.80 -21.47 4.91
C VAL A 58 -23.44 -20.07 4.86
N VAL A 59 -23.01 -19.18 5.75
CA VAL A 59 -23.57 -17.83 5.86
C VAL A 59 -22.47 -16.78 6.03
N ARG A 60 -22.74 -15.57 5.54
CA ARG A 60 -21.90 -14.42 5.79
C ARG A 60 -21.93 -14.04 7.28
N SER A 61 -20.78 -13.81 7.89
CA SER A 61 -20.63 -13.55 9.34
C SER A 61 -19.86 -12.26 9.63
N GLY A 62 -20.14 -11.17 8.89
CA GLY A 62 -19.47 -9.89 9.08
C GLY A 62 -18.18 -9.76 8.26
N TYR A 63 -17.20 -9.05 8.80
CA TYR A 63 -15.94 -8.75 8.13
C TYR A 63 -14.75 -9.08 9.04
N PHE A 64 -13.61 -9.36 8.42
CA PHE A 64 -12.32 -9.33 9.11
C PHE A 64 -11.94 -7.88 9.44
N PRO A 65 -10.95 -7.64 10.32
CA PRO A 65 -10.35 -6.34 10.50
C PRO A 65 -9.89 -5.75 9.16
N GLU A 66 -9.96 -4.43 9.04
CA GLU A 66 -9.51 -3.74 7.82
C GLU A 66 -8.06 -4.09 7.52
N LEU A 67 -7.79 -4.36 6.26
CA LEU A 67 -6.46 -4.65 5.74
C LEU A 67 -5.94 -3.43 4.99
N ASP A 68 -4.81 -2.90 5.44
CA ASP A 68 -4.08 -1.84 4.74
C ASP A 68 -3.16 -2.46 3.68
N LEU A 69 -3.56 -2.34 2.42
CA LEU A 69 -2.76 -2.78 1.28
C LEU A 69 -1.89 -1.63 0.78
N GLN A 70 -0.57 -1.76 0.86
CA GLN A 70 0.36 -0.79 0.30
C GLN A 70 0.43 -0.94 -1.21
N THR A 71 0.08 0.13 -1.92
CA THR A 71 0.10 0.20 -3.39
C THR A 71 1.01 1.31 -3.87
N GLY A 72 1.31 1.34 -5.18
CA GLY A 72 2.10 2.40 -5.78
C GLY A 72 1.46 3.81 -5.70
N ILE A 73 0.15 3.89 -5.42
CA ILE A 73 -0.60 5.13 -5.21
C ILE A 73 -0.84 5.46 -3.73
N GLY A 74 -0.26 4.67 -2.82
CA GLY A 74 -0.41 4.81 -1.38
C GLY A 74 -1.19 3.66 -0.73
N PRO A 75 -1.46 3.73 0.59
CA PRO A 75 -2.21 2.71 1.31
C PRO A 75 -3.69 2.73 0.89
N VAL A 76 -4.23 1.55 0.63
CA VAL A 76 -5.66 1.32 0.30
C VAL A 76 -6.25 0.37 1.34
N ASN A 77 -7.33 0.78 2.01
CA ASN A 77 -7.97 -0.01 3.03
C ASN A 77 -9.06 -0.89 2.41
N ILE A 78 -9.04 -2.19 2.74
CA ILE A 78 -9.96 -3.18 2.21
C ILE A 78 -10.62 -3.96 3.35
N LYS A 79 -11.93 -4.16 3.27
CA LYS A 79 -12.69 -5.02 4.19
C LYS A 79 -12.94 -6.36 3.54
N VAL A 80 -12.39 -7.42 4.11
CA VAL A 80 -12.60 -8.78 3.64
C VAL A 80 -13.79 -9.39 4.38
N PRO A 81 -14.83 -9.86 3.68
CA PRO A 81 -15.98 -10.49 4.32
C PRO A 81 -15.59 -11.83 4.92
N LYS A 82 -16.22 -12.17 6.04
CA LYS A 82 -16.05 -13.42 6.76
C LYS A 82 -17.23 -14.33 6.51
N VAL A 83 -16.96 -15.58 6.27
CA VAL A 83 -17.95 -16.64 6.11
C VAL A 83 -17.91 -17.56 7.33
N ARG A 84 -19.06 -18.08 7.71
CA ARG A 84 -19.22 -19.06 8.80
C ARG A 84 -20.06 -20.21 8.32
N SER A 85 -19.56 -21.41 8.55
CA SER A 85 -20.34 -22.65 8.41
C SER A 85 -21.10 -22.95 9.71
N ARG A 86 -22.31 -23.53 9.58
CA ARG A 86 -23.19 -23.93 10.66
C ARG A 86 -23.30 -25.44 10.80
N ASP A 87 -22.82 -26.20 9.83
CA ASP A 87 -22.90 -27.66 9.76
C ASP A 87 -21.70 -28.38 10.41
N GLY A 88 -20.78 -27.61 11.02
CA GLY A 88 -19.61 -28.17 11.71
C GLY A 88 -18.38 -28.37 10.81
N GLU A 89 -18.52 -28.27 9.49
CA GLU A 89 -17.37 -28.25 8.59
C GLU A 89 -16.81 -26.82 8.45
N PRO A 90 -15.53 -26.58 8.76
CA PRO A 90 -14.96 -25.24 8.75
C PRO A 90 -14.75 -24.76 7.30
N GLU A 91 -15.61 -23.87 6.84
CA GLU A 91 -15.45 -23.19 5.57
C GLU A 91 -14.90 -21.79 5.79
N THR A 92 -13.86 -21.44 5.05
CA THR A 92 -13.20 -20.14 5.15
C THR A 92 -13.06 -19.51 3.77
N PHE A 93 -13.68 -18.35 3.58
CA PHE A 93 -13.51 -17.56 2.37
C PHE A 93 -12.13 -16.91 2.37
N ARG A 94 -11.39 -17.09 1.27
CA ARG A 94 -10.08 -16.47 1.02
C ARG A 94 -10.10 -15.87 -0.37
N PRO A 95 -10.23 -14.54 -0.48
CA PRO A 95 -10.22 -13.89 -1.79
C PRO A 95 -8.87 -14.10 -2.49
N ALA A 96 -8.92 -14.42 -3.78
CA ALA A 96 -7.73 -14.61 -4.60
C ALA A 96 -7.01 -13.29 -4.88
N LEU A 97 -7.78 -12.20 -5.00
CA LEU A 97 -7.25 -10.85 -5.24
C LEU A 97 -6.47 -10.30 -4.04
N VAL A 98 -6.90 -10.64 -2.82
CA VAL A 98 -6.30 -10.15 -1.58
C VAL A 98 -6.04 -11.33 -0.64
N PRO A 99 -5.01 -12.14 -0.94
CA PRO A 99 -4.65 -13.26 -0.07
C PRO A 99 -4.35 -12.79 1.36
N PRO A 100 -4.68 -13.60 2.37
CA PRO A 100 -4.35 -13.28 3.75
C PRO A 100 -2.83 -13.09 3.89
N TYR A 101 -2.42 -12.08 4.67
CA TYR A 101 -1.03 -11.70 4.92
C TYR A 101 -0.33 -10.88 3.82
N VAL A 102 -0.92 -10.64 2.66
CA VAL A 102 -0.36 -9.73 1.66
C VAL A 102 -0.60 -8.29 2.11
N ARG A 103 0.48 -7.58 2.39
CA ARG A 103 0.44 -6.16 2.77
C ARG A 103 0.90 -5.22 1.65
N ASN A 104 1.60 -5.75 0.65
CA ASN A 104 2.16 -4.98 -0.45
C ASN A 104 1.73 -5.56 -1.79
N THR A 105 1.54 -4.70 -2.78
CA THR A 105 1.38 -5.17 -4.16
C THR A 105 2.71 -5.69 -4.72
N LYS A 106 2.66 -6.66 -5.62
CA LYS A 106 3.86 -7.25 -6.26
C LYS A 106 4.74 -6.20 -6.95
N SER A 107 4.13 -5.18 -7.55
CA SER A 107 4.85 -4.06 -8.16
C SER A 107 5.64 -3.24 -7.14
N LEU A 108 5.09 -3.00 -5.97
CA LEU A 108 5.78 -2.29 -4.89
C LEU A 108 6.90 -3.16 -4.32
N GLU A 109 6.67 -4.45 -4.08
CA GLU A 109 7.69 -5.39 -3.60
C GLU A 109 8.87 -5.48 -4.55
N ALA A 110 8.64 -5.48 -5.87
CA ALA A 110 9.71 -5.48 -6.87
C ALA A 110 10.51 -4.16 -6.88
N ALA A 111 9.89 -3.03 -6.53
CA ALA A 111 10.54 -1.72 -6.49
C ALA A 111 11.35 -1.47 -5.21
N LEU A 112 10.98 -2.09 -4.08
CA LEU A 112 11.61 -1.86 -2.78
C LEU A 112 13.13 -2.15 -2.75
N PRO A 113 13.65 -3.25 -3.30
CA PRO A 113 15.09 -3.53 -3.31
C PRO A 113 15.87 -2.46 -4.09
N TRP A 114 15.33 -2.02 -5.23
CA TRP A 114 15.95 -0.98 -6.05
C TRP A 114 15.97 0.38 -5.35
N LEU A 115 14.88 0.74 -4.67
CA LEU A 115 14.79 1.97 -3.88
C LEU A 115 15.78 1.95 -2.72
N HIS A 116 15.92 0.80 -2.03
CA HIS A 116 16.85 0.63 -0.93
C HIS A 116 18.31 0.77 -1.39
N LEU A 117 18.69 0.13 -2.48
CA LEU A 117 20.03 0.25 -3.07
C LEU A 117 20.36 1.69 -3.47
N ASN A 118 19.40 2.41 -4.06
CA ASN A 118 19.60 3.80 -4.47
C ASN A 118 19.76 4.73 -3.27
N THR A 119 19.05 4.51 -2.19
CA THR A 119 19.17 5.28 -0.95
C THR A 119 20.49 5.02 -0.24
N ALA A 120 20.93 3.77 -0.16
CA ALA A 120 22.20 3.39 0.41
C ALA A 120 23.38 3.98 -0.38
N SER A 121 23.30 3.98 -1.71
CA SER A 121 24.32 4.60 -2.58
C SER A 121 24.41 6.11 -2.38
N ARG A 122 23.30 6.81 -2.22
CA ARG A 122 23.29 8.26 -1.95
C ARG A 122 23.89 8.58 -0.58
N GLN A 123 23.60 7.82 0.45
CA GLN A 123 24.17 8.01 1.78
C GLN A 123 25.69 7.76 1.78
N ALA A 124 26.16 6.74 1.06
CA ALA A 124 27.58 6.46 0.92
C ALA A 124 28.31 7.60 0.20
N LEU A 125 27.73 8.17 -0.87
CA LEU A 125 28.29 9.30 -1.59
C LEU A 125 28.32 10.56 -0.72
N GLN A 126 27.27 10.85 0.04
CA GLN A 126 27.25 11.98 0.97
C GLN A 126 28.33 11.84 2.06
N GLY A 127 28.51 10.65 2.62
CA GLY A 127 29.57 10.38 3.59
C GLY A 127 30.97 10.64 3.02
N LEU A 128 31.21 10.22 1.78
CA LEU A 128 32.49 10.46 1.08
C LEU A 128 32.72 11.95 0.78
N PHE A 129 31.69 12.71 0.40
CA PHE A 129 31.81 14.15 0.17
C PHE A 129 32.14 14.91 1.46
N ILE A 130 31.47 14.61 2.56
CA ILE A 130 31.71 15.25 3.86
C ILE A 130 33.11 14.89 4.38
N SER A 131 33.54 13.65 4.24
CA SER A 131 34.88 13.21 4.64
C SER A 131 35.99 13.93 3.86
N ARG A 132 35.84 14.09 2.55
CA ARG A 132 36.78 14.80 1.69
C ARG A 132 36.81 16.30 1.96
N TYR A 133 35.62 16.90 2.21
CA TYR A 133 35.56 18.33 2.53
C TYR A 133 36.25 18.65 3.86
N ASN A 134 36.05 17.85 4.88
CA ASN A 134 36.70 18.01 6.19
C ASN A 134 38.21 17.78 6.11
N ALA A 135 38.69 16.79 5.33
CA ALA A 135 40.10 16.57 5.13
C ALA A 135 40.81 17.74 4.41
N ALA A 136 40.15 18.36 3.44
CA ALA A 136 40.67 19.53 2.74
C ALA A 136 40.73 20.80 3.65
N HIS A 137 39.76 20.94 4.57
CA HIS A 137 39.71 22.07 5.50
C HIS A 137 40.77 21.92 6.62
N ASP A 138 41.09 20.71 7.06
CA ASP A 138 42.07 20.43 8.11
C ASP A 138 43.52 20.69 7.65
N VAL A 139 43.79 20.53 6.33
CA VAL A 139 45.08 20.86 5.74
C VAL A 139 45.31 22.38 5.72
N GLN A 140 44.25 23.17 5.48
CA GLN A 140 44.34 24.60 5.41
C GLN A 140 44.51 25.28 6.79
N THR A 141 43.96 24.70 7.83
CA THR A 141 44.08 25.19 9.22
C THR A 141 45.45 24.88 9.81
N ARG A 142 46.17 23.84 9.33
CA ARG A 142 47.54 23.51 9.78
C ARG A 142 48.62 24.40 9.13
N ALA A 143 48.33 25.03 8.02
CA ALA A 143 49.28 25.90 7.29
C ALA A 143 49.36 27.33 7.84
N VAL A 144 48.50 27.71 8.77
CA VAL A 144 48.43 29.06 9.35
C VAL A 144 48.70 29.03 10.86
N ARG A 145 49.79 28.41 11.30
CA ARG A 145 50.34 28.64 12.63
C ARG A 145 51.79 29.15 12.44
N PRO A 146 52.10 30.39 12.91
CA PRO A 146 53.44 30.94 12.93
C PRO A 146 54.33 30.21 13.93
#